data_919da42f4ed3d54246e9700110cbf971
#
_entry.id   919da42f4ed3d54246e9700110cbf971
#
_cell.length_a   1.000
_cell.length_b   1.000
_cell.length_c   1.000
_cell.angle_alpha   90.00
_cell.angle_beta   90.00
_cell.angle_gamma   90.00
#
_symmetry.space_group_name_H-M   'P 1'
#
loop_
_entity.id
_entity.type
_entity.pdbx_description
1 polymer ?
#
loop_
_entity_poly.entity_id
_entity_poly.type
_entity_poly.pdbx_seq_one_letter_code
_entity_poly.pdbx_strand_id
1 'polypeptide(L)'
;MKMLASLFMAAALAAPALPALAADAPAPAPAAAAEAPAVAHAAAPAPAAKLDLAKGEASFSQVCVACHAADGNSMIPANPKLAQQHPEYLVKQLQEFKSGKRASAIMQGFASMLSDEDMKNVGWWLASKPAKEGVAKDKDLVSLGERIYRGGIADRNIAACAGCHSPNGAGIPSQYPRLSGQHAEYTA
;
A
#
# COMPACT_ATOMS: atom_id res chain seq x y z
N MET A 1 40.74 -39.63 -39.58
CA MET A 1 40.03 -40.64 -40.42
C MET A 1 39.17 -41.48 -39.53
N LYS A 2 37.87 -41.33 -39.58
CA LYS A 2 36.80 -42.34 -39.57
C LYS A 2 35.48 -41.61 -39.26
N MET A 3 34.72 -41.41 -40.35
CA MET A 3 33.31 -40.99 -40.31
C MET A 3 32.48 -42.15 -39.77
N LEU A 4 31.52 -41.84 -38.90
CA LEU A 4 30.42 -42.72 -38.58
C LEU A 4 29.14 -41.91 -38.78
N ALA A 5 28.42 -42.27 -39.85
CA ALA A 5 27.08 -41.78 -40.16
C ALA A 5 26.06 -42.51 -39.25
N SER A 6 25.22 -41.77 -38.56
CA SER A 6 24.07 -42.35 -37.86
C SER A 6 22.78 -42.00 -38.61
N LEU A 7 22.12 -43.02 -39.07
CA LEU A 7 20.80 -43.02 -39.68
C LEU A 7 19.72 -42.58 -38.65
N PHE A 8 18.96 -41.56 -39.00
CA PHE A 8 17.70 -41.25 -38.31
C PHE A 8 16.56 -42.01 -38.95
N MET A 9 15.97 -42.94 -38.18
CA MET A 9 14.80 -43.69 -38.53
C MET A 9 13.57 -42.93 -38.01
N ALA A 10 12.77 -42.36 -38.92
CA ALA A 10 11.52 -41.70 -38.60
C ALA A 10 10.41 -42.76 -38.42
N ALA A 11 9.90 -42.90 -37.21
CA ALA A 11 8.71 -43.70 -36.91
C ALA A 11 7.48 -42.76 -36.94
N ALA A 12 6.63 -42.94 -37.93
CA ALA A 12 5.32 -42.33 -38.01
C ALA A 12 4.32 -43.07 -37.10
N LEU A 13 3.86 -42.41 -36.05
CA LEU A 13 2.77 -42.89 -35.22
C LEU A 13 1.44 -42.35 -35.75
N ALA A 14 0.64 -43.22 -36.35
CA ALA A 14 -0.75 -42.95 -36.74
C ALA A 14 -1.62 -43.00 -35.48
N ALA A 15 -2.32 -41.90 -35.16
CA ALA A 15 -3.34 -41.86 -34.12
C ALA A 15 -4.71 -42.25 -34.70
N PRO A 16 -5.47 -43.12 -34.02
CA PRO A 16 -6.84 -43.43 -34.44
C PRO A 16 -7.79 -42.30 -34.03
N ALA A 17 -8.62 -41.88 -34.98
CA ALA A 17 -9.72 -40.93 -34.77
C ALA A 17 -10.87 -41.65 -34.03
N LEU A 18 -11.25 -41.14 -32.86
CA LEU A 18 -12.45 -41.53 -32.13
C LEU A 18 -13.64 -40.67 -32.63
N PRO A 19 -14.80 -41.24 -32.86
CA PRO A 19 -16.00 -40.50 -33.23
C PRO A 19 -16.52 -39.70 -31.99
N ALA A 20 -16.78 -38.44 -32.16
CA ALA A 20 -17.46 -37.61 -31.19
C ALA A 20 -18.95 -37.97 -31.15
N LEU A 21 -19.39 -38.52 -30.04
CA LEU A 21 -20.80 -38.63 -29.69
C LEU A 21 -21.26 -37.23 -29.22
N ALA A 22 -22.03 -36.55 -30.04
CA ALA A 22 -22.77 -35.37 -29.66
C ALA A 22 -23.90 -35.78 -28.70
N ALA A 23 -23.74 -35.49 -27.41
CA ALA A 23 -24.81 -35.55 -26.45
C ALA A 23 -25.61 -34.24 -26.52
N ASP A 24 -26.86 -34.33 -26.93
CA ASP A 24 -27.86 -33.27 -26.87
C ASP A 24 -28.13 -32.95 -25.39
N ALA A 25 -27.61 -31.84 -24.91
CA ALA A 25 -27.92 -31.28 -23.59
C ALA A 25 -29.10 -30.31 -23.73
N PRO A 26 -30.18 -30.45 -22.93
CA PRO A 26 -31.29 -29.52 -22.98
C PRO A 26 -30.85 -28.13 -22.52
N ALA A 27 -31.30 -27.08 -23.24
CA ALA A 27 -31.04 -25.70 -22.93
C ALA A 27 -31.53 -25.36 -21.51
N PRO A 28 -30.73 -24.57 -20.73
CA PRO A 28 -31.18 -24.08 -19.44
C PRO A 28 -32.34 -23.10 -19.59
N ALA A 29 -33.39 -23.29 -18.79
CA ALA A 29 -34.52 -22.37 -18.69
C ALA A 29 -34.05 -20.95 -18.28
N PRO A 30 -34.73 -19.87 -18.74
CA PRO A 30 -34.36 -18.55 -18.36
C PRO A 30 -34.52 -18.35 -16.85
N ALA A 31 -33.41 -18.03 -16.16
CA ALA A 31 -33.40 -17.67 -14.76
C ALA A 31 -34.21 -16.38 -14.57
N ALA A 32 -35.19 -16.42 -13.67
CA ALA A 32 -35.93 -15.24 -13.25
C ALA A 32 -34.95 -14.19 -12.75
N ALA A 33 -35.02 -12.98 -13.31
CA ALA A 33 -34.25 -11.83 -12.88
C ALA A 33 -34.66 -11.51 -11.43
N ALA A 34 -33.77 -11.79 -10.48
CA ALA A 34 -33.90 -11.27 -9.12
C ALA A 34 -33.67 -9.76 -9.19
N GLU A 35 -34.69 -8.98 -8.82
CA GLU A 35 -34.55 -7.56 -8.64
C GLU A 35 -33.46 -7.28 -7.61
N ALA A 36 -32.38 -6.58 -8.04
CA ALA A 36 -31.35 -6.09 -7.15
C ALA A 36 -31.97 -5.08 -6.17
N PRO A 37 -31.63 -5.14 -4.87
CA PRO A 37 -32.10 -4.14 -3.92
C PRO A 37 -31.65 -2.75 -4.36
N ALA A 38 -32.60 -1.80 -4.38
CA ALA A 38 -32.32 -0.41 -4.69
C ALA A 38 -31.23 0.13 -3.78
N VAL A 39 -30.05 0.41 -4.34
CA VAL A 39 -29.00 1.12 -3.64
C VAL A 39 -29.52 2.50 -3.27
N ALA A 40 -29.75 2.72 -1.97
CA ALA A 40 -30.06 4.03 -1.46
C ALA A 40 -28.94 4.98 -1.91
N HIS A 41 -29.28 5.98 -2.71
CA HIS A 41 -28.37 7.04 -3.09
C HIS A 41 -27.87 7.70 -1.81
N ALA A 42 -26.60 7.51 -1.48
CA ALA A 42 -25.95 8.26 -0.42
C ALA A 42 -26.16 9.76 -0.69
N ALA A 43 -26.58 10.49 0.31
CA ALA A 43 -26.74 11.94 0.23
C ALA A 43 -25.49 12.55 -0.40
N ALA A 44 -25.69 13.55 -1.28
CA ALA A 44 -24.60 14.25 -1.93
C ALA A 44 -23.58 14.69 -0.87
N PRO A 45 -22.26 14.46 -1.09
CA PRO A 45 -21.25 14.86 -0.12
C PRO A 45 -21.37 16.36 0.11
N ALA A 46 -21.39 16.76 1.38
CA ALA A 46 -21.30 18.16 1.77
C ALA A 46 -20.09 18.81 1.05
N PRO A 47 -20.18 20.10 0.65
CA PRO A 47 -19.09 20.76 -0.07
C PRO A 47 -17.77 20.52 0.70
N ALA A 48 -16.76 20.00 0.02
CA ALA A 48 -15.47 19.70 0.63
C ALA A 48 -14.93 20.97 1.29
N ALA A 49 -14.77 20.94 2.61
CA ALA A 49 -14.20 22.07 3.35
C ALA A 49 -12.83 22.41 2.70
N LYS A 50 -12.61 23.69 2.43
CA LYS A 50 -11.33 24.16 1.86
C LYS A 50 -10.21 23.78 2.83
N LEU A 51 -9.17 23.14 2.32
CA LEU A 51 -7.98 22.81 3.09
C LEU A 51 -7.33 24.09 3.63
N ASP A 52 -7.02 24.08 4.92
CA ASP A 52 -6.38 25.19 5.62
C ASP A 52 -5.05 24.70 6.23
N LEU A 53 -3.95 24.96 5.51
CA LEU A 53 -2.62 24.52 5.95
C LEU A 53 -2.15 25.26 7.21
N ALA A 54 -2.62 26.50 7.45
CA ALA A 54 -2.27 27.24 8.66
C ALA A 54 -2.95 26.64 9.90
N LYS A 55 -4.21 26.22 9.78
CA LYS A 55 -4.86 25.41 10.83
C LYS A 55 -4.16 24.07 11.03
N GLY A 56 -3.74 23.41 9.94
CA GLY A 56 -2.96 22.19 10.01
C GLY A 56 -1.69 22.33 10.81
N GLU A 57 -0.93 23.40 10.56
CA GLU A 57 0.27 23.76 11.32
C GLU A 57 -0.03 24.03 12.80
N ALA A 58 -1.05 24.82 13.07
CA ALA A 58 -1.45 25.14 14.43
C ALA A 58 -1.85 23.90 15.23
N SER A 59 -2.70 23.04 14.66
CA SER A 59 -3.12 21.77 15.29
C SER A 59 -1.94 20.84 15.51
N PHE A 60 -1.05 20.70 14.52
CA PHE A 60 0.15 19.88 14.65
C PHE A 60 1.07 20.37 15.76
N SER A 61 1.32 21.68 15.81
CA SER A 61 2.21 22.30 16.81
C SER A 61 1.69 22.18 18.23
N GLN A 62 0.36 22.14 18.42
CA GLN A 62 -0.24 21.98 19.74
C GLN A 62 -0.26 20.53 20.23
N VAL A 63 -0.46 19.59 19.32
CA VAL A 63 -0.81 18.20 19.68
C VAL A 63 0.31 17.21 19.36
N CYS A 64 1.06 17.39 18.28
CA CYS A 64 1.89 16.33 17.70
C CYS A 64 3.40 16.55 17.84
N VAL A 65 3.82 17.81 17.99
CA VAL A 65 5.22 18.26 17.89
C VAL A 65 6.15 17.56 18.89
N ALA A 66 5.68 17.28 20.09
CA ALA A 66 6.50 16.69 21.15
C ALA A 66 7.08 15.31 20.78
N CYS A 67 6.35 14.55 19.96
CA CYS A 67 6.75 13.20 19.57
C CYS A 67 7.23 13.12 18.11
N HIS A 68 6.68 13.96 17.23
CA HIS A 68 6.95 13.89 15.80
C HIS A 68 7.87 15.01 15.27
N ALA A 69 8.42 15.84 16.16
CA ALA A 69 9.21 17.04 15.87
C ALA A 69 8.42 18.14 15.11
N ALA A 70 8.91 19.38 15.14
CA ALA A 70 8.19 20.54 14.62
C ALA A 70 7.96 20.50 13.09
N ASP A 71 8.81 19.79 12.37
CA ASP A 71 8.75 19.62 10.92
C ASP A 71 8.21 18.25 10.47
N GLY A 72 7.74 17.43 11.41
CA GLY A 72 7.27 16.08 11.15
C GLY A 72 8.40 15.06 10.88
N ASN A 73 9.67 15.44 11.08
CA ASN A 73 10.82 14.55 10.91
C ASN A 73 11.36 14.08 12.27
N SER A 74 10.59 13.26 12.97
CA SER A 74 10.98 12.69 14.26
C SER A 74 12.40 12.11 14.23
N MET A 75 13.15 12.33 15.29
CA MET A 75 14.46 11.70 15.50
C MET A 75 14.36 10.44 16.39
N ILE A 76 13.18 10.15 16.92
CA ILE A 76 12.93 9.03 17.82
C ILE A 76 12.45 7.85 16.98
N PRO A 77 13.18 6.71 16.96
CA PRO A 77 12.82 5.56 16.11
C PRO A 77 11.43 4.98 16.33
N ALA A 78 10.93 5.04 17.58
CA ALA A 78 9.58 4.58 17.92
C ALA A 78 8.46 5.51 17.38
N ASN A 79 8.78 6.76 17.08
CA ASN A 79 7.83 7.75 16.59
C ASN A 79 8.07 7.98 15.09
N PRO A 80 7.12 7.65 14.20
CA PRO A 80 7.35 7.76 12.77
C PRO A 80 7.59 9.19 12.33
N LYS A 81 8.39 9.33 11.28
CA LYS A 81 8.45 10.55 10.48
C LYS A 81 7.16 10.69 9.69
N LEU A 82 6.57 11.88 9.74
CA LEU A 82 5.29 12.19 9.10
C LEU A 82 5.45 13.13 7.90
N ALA A 83 6.59 13.84 7.83
CA ALA A 83 6.90 14.76 6.73
C ALA A 83 6.86 14.08 5.37
N GLN A 84 6.23 14.72 4.39
CA GLN A 84 6.09 14.24 3.01
C GLN A 84 5.39 12.87 2.88
N GLN A 85 4.66 12.44 3.90
CA GLN A 85 3.79 11.27 3.78
C GLN A 85 2.53 11.66 3.01
N HIS A 86 1.91 10.69 2.34
CA HIS A 86 0.65 10.92 1.61
C HIS A 86 -0.45 11.38 2.56
N PRO A 87 -1.14 12.49 2.29
CA PRO A 87 -2.08 13.08 3.22
C PRO A 87 -3.28 12.17 3.50
N GLU A 88 -3.78 11.45 2.51
CA GLU A 88 -4.87 10.50 2.67
C GLU A 88 -4.49 9.34 3.59
N TYR A 89 -3.23 8.89 3.51
CA TYR A 89 -2.70 7.88 4.41
C TYR A 89 -2.66 8.39 5.85
N LEU A 90 -2.19 9.63 6.07
CA LEU A 90 -2.17 10.23 7.40
C LEU A 90 -3.57 10.37 7.99
N VAL A 91 -4.52 10.87 7.20
CA VAL A 91 -5.94 10.98 7.61
C VAL A 91 -6.50 9.61 7.99
N LYS A 92 -6.30 8.61 7.14
CA LYS A 92 -6.74 7.23 7.40
C LYS A 92 -6.15 6.70 8.71
N GLN A 93 -4.84 6.89 8.94
CA GLN A 93 -4.21 6.42 10.17
C GLN A 93 -4.76 7.12 11.42
N LEU A 94 -4.97 8.43 11.39
CA LEU A 94 -5.57 9.18 12.49
C LEU A 94 -7.01 8.69 12.79
N GLN A 95 -7.81 8.46 11.77
CA GLN A 95 -9.16 7.90 11.91
C GLN A 95 -9.14 6.47 12.48
N GLU A 96 -8.20 5.64 12.04
CA GLU A 96 -8.05 4.28 12.54
C GLU A 96 -7.55 4.24 13.99
N PHE A 97 -6.67 5.16 14.39
CA PHE A 97 -6.31 5.32 15.80
C PHE A 97 -7.50 5.80 16.64
N LYS A 98 -8.23 6.81 16.17
CA LYS A 98 -9.41 7.37 16.86
C LYS A 98 -10.49 6.30 17.09
N SER A 99 -10.75 5.46 16.10
CA SER A 99 -11.73 4.37 16.18
C SER A 99 -11.23 3.12 16.90
N GLY A 100 -9.94 3.04 17.23
CA GLY A 100 -9.32 1.85 17.82
C GLY A 100 -9.03 0.73 16.82
N LYS A 101 -9.33 0.91 15.54
CA LYS A 101 -9.02 -0.08 14.49
C LYS A 101 -7.51 -0.31 14.34
N ARG A 102 -6.70 0.74 14.50
CA ARG A 102 -5.26 0.65 14.67
C ARG A 102 -4.90 0.80 16.13
N ALA A 103 -4.34 -0.25 16.74
CA ALA A 103 -4.03 -0.27 18.16
C ALA A 103 -2.84 0.63 18.51
N SER A 104 -3.06 1.64 19.32
CA SER A 104 -2.05 2.45 20.02
C SER A 104 -2.76 3.34 21.03
N ALA A 105 -2.64 3.05 22.32
CA ALA A 105 -3.30 3.83 23.37
C ALA A 105 -2.87 5.31 23.34
N ILE A 106 -1.60 5.58 23.04
CA ILE A 106 -1.04 6.93 22.95
C ILE A 106 -1.71 7.68 21.78
N MET A 107 -1.64 7.11 20.55
CA MET A 107 -2.16 7.77 19.37
C MET A 107 -3.69 7.85 19.38
N GLN A 108 -4.39 6.90 20.01
CA GLN A 108 -5.84 6.96 20.18
C GLN A 108 -6.24 8.18 21.01
N GLY A 109 -5.52 8.45 22.12
CA GLY A 109 -5.74 9.64 22.95
C GLY A 109 -5.61 10.93 22.14
N PHE A 110 -4.50 11.09 21.40
CA PHE A 110 -4.27 12.29 20.59
C PHE A 110 -5.24 12.40 19.40
N ALA A 111 -5.48 11.33 18.67
CA ALA A 111 -6.40 11.35 17.53
C ALA A 111 -7.84 11.63 17.94
N SER A 112 -8.24 11.25 19.16
CA SER A 112 -9.60 11.53 19.66
C SER A 112 -9.89 13.02 19.86
N MET A 113 -8.85 13.84 20.03
CA MET A 113 -8.99 15.30 20.17
C MET A 113 -9.18 16.02 18.83
N LEU A 114 -8.93 15.35 17.71
CA LEU A 114 -9.00 15.95 16.37
C LEU A 114 -10.37 15.74 15.73
N SER A 115 -10.90 16.77 15.08
CA SER A 115 -11.99 16.64 14.12
C SER A 115 -11.49 16.04 12.80
N ASP A 116 -12.41 15.57 11.94
CA ASP A 116 -12.04 15.09 10.61
C ASP A 116 -11.44 16.21 9.73
N GLU A 117 -11.85 17.45 9.96
CA GLU A 117 -11.25 18.62 9.31
C GLU A 117 -9.82 18.85 9.78
N ASP A 118 -9.55 18.78 11.09
CA ASP A 118 -8.21 18.92 11.63
C ASP A 118 -7.28 17.81 11.11
N MET A 119 -7.75 16.57 11.06
CA MET A 119 -6.98 15.46 10.49
C MET A 119 -6.58 15.70 9.04
N LYS A 120 -7.51 16.25 8.22
CA LYS A 120 -7.22 16.64 6.84
C LYS A 120 -6.20 17.77 6.79
N ASN A 121 -6.41 18.85 7.51
CA ASN A 121 -5.52 20.01 7.50
C ASN A 121 -4.11 19.62 7.95
N VAL A 122 -3.97 18.83 9.02
CA VAL A 122 -2.68 18.29 9.48
C VAL A 122 -2.03 17.38 8.43
N GLY A 123 -2.80 16.48 7.82
CA GLY A 123 -2.28 15.57 6.80
C GLY A 123 -1.70 16.31 5.60
N TRP A 124 -2.41 17.29 5.06
CA TRP A 124 -1.95 18.09 3.92
C TRP A 124 -0.79 19.02 4.28
N TRP A 125 -0.80 19.59 5.49
CA TRP A 125 0.34 20.37 5.97
C TRP A 125 1.62 19.53 6.07
N LEU A 126 1.55 18.32 6.64
CA LEU A 126 2.68 17.38 6.72
C LEU A 126 3.15 16.92 5.34
N ALA A 127 2.24 16.69 4.40
CA ALA A 127 2.59 16.34 3.02
C ALA A 127 3.39 17.43 2.32
N SER A 128 3.21 18.70 2.69
CA SER A 128 3.98 19.84 2.17
C SER A 128 5.39 19.97 2.76
N LYS A 129 5.72 19.24 3.83
CA LYS A 129 7.02 19.32 4.49
C LYS A 129 8.05 18.42 3.81
N PRO A 130 9.30 18.88 3.66
CA PRO A 130 10.35 18.04 3.09
C PRO A 130 10.70 16.90 4.05
N ALA A 131 10.71 15.67 3.52
CA ALA A 131 11.20 14.53 4.28
C ALA A 131 12.73 14.57 4.38
N LYS A 132 13.26 14.29 5.56
CA LYS A 132 14.69 14.05 5.75
C LYS A 132 15.01 12.61 5.33
N GLU A 133 16.06 12.48 4.55
CA GLU A 133 16.52 11.17 4.10
C GLU A 133 16.97 10.30 5.29
N GLY A 134 16.78 9.01 5.15
CA GLY A 134 17.37 8.00 6.02
C GLY A 134 18.69 7.52 5.43
N VAL A 135 19.61 7.15 6.31
CA VAL A 135 20.86 6.49 5.91
C VAL A 135 20.89 5.08 6.47
N ALA A 136 21.38 4.14 5.69
CA ALA A 136 21.60 2.79 6.15
C ALA A 136 22.71 2.79 7.22
N LYS A 137 22.44 2.16 8.37
CA LYS A 137 23.40 2.02 9.46
C LYS A 137 24.38 0.87 9.18
N ASP A 138 23.91 -0.17 8.51
CA ASP A 138 24.66 -1.37 8.17
C ASP A 138 24.76 -1.49 6.64
N LYS A 139 25.96 -1.26 6.11
CA LYS A 139 26.23 -1.27 4.68
C LYS A 139 26.16 -2.68 4.09
N ASP A 140 26.45 -3.70 4.87
CA ASP A 140 26.45 -5.09 4.39
C ASP A 140 25.01 -5.57 4.14
N LEU A 141 24.05 -5.06 4.89
CA LEU A 141 22.62 -5.33 4.71
C LEU A 141 21.99 -4.55 3.55
N VAL A 142 22.61 -3.49 3.04
CA VAL A 142 22.04 -2.66 1.96
C VAL A 142 21.74 -3.50 0.72
N SER A 143 22.74 -4.25 0.24
CA SER A 143 22.58 -5.07 -0.97
C SER A 143 21.54 -6.17 -0.80
N LEU A 144 21.45 -6.78 0.38
CA LEU A 144 20.43 -7.78 0.67
C LEU A 144 19.04 -7.13 0.72
N GLY A 145 18.91 -6.02 1.44
CA GLY A 145 17.66 -5.26 1.54
C GLY A 145 17.16 -4.78 0.19
N GLU A 146 18.05 -4.29 -0.68
CA GLU A 146 17.68 -3.87 -2.04
C GLU A 146 17.15 -5.03 -2.87
N ARG A 147 17.81 -6.20 -2.83
CA ARG A 147 17.32 -7.40 -3.54
C ARG A 147 15.94 -7.82 -3.06
N ILE A 148 15.72 -7.84 -1.74
CA ILE A 148 14.42 -8.18 -1.16
C ILE A 148 13.36 -7.13 -1.54
N TYR A 149 13.69 -5.85 -1.43
CA TYR A 149 12.77 -4.77 -1.77
C TYR A 149 12.33 -4.82 -3.23
N ARG A 150 13.27 -5.08 -4.16
CA ARG A 150 13.00 -5.11 -5.61
C ARG A 150 12.48 -6.44 -6.13
N GLY A 151 12.92 -7.56 -5.55
CA GLY A 151 12.63 -8.90 -6.05
C GLY A 151 11.78 -9.77 -5.15
N GLY A 152 11.60 -9.40 -3.89
CA GLY A 152 10.95 -10.25 -2.90
C GLY A 152 11.79 -11.47 -2.51
N ILE A 153 11.15 -12.48 -1.94
CA ILE A 153 11.75 -13.78 -1.60
C ILE A 153 10.73 -14.85 -2.04
N ALA A 154 10.92 -15.38 -3.24
CA ALA A 154 9.93 -16.25 -3.90
C ALA A 154 9.63 -17.55 -3.14
N ASP A 155 10.66 -18.22 -2.62
CA ASP A 155 10.57 -19.45 -1.84
C ASP A 155 9.88 -19.26 -0.48
N ARG A 156 9.75 -18.01 -0.02
CA ARG A 156 9.03 -17.63 1.21
C ARG A 156 7.70 -16.93 0.96
N ASN A 157 7.27 -16.84 -0.30
CA ASN A 157 6.07 -16.10 -0.73
C ASN A 157 6.05 -14.63 -0.27
N ILE A 158 7.22 -13.98 -0.20
CA ILE A 158 7.36 -12.56 0.11
C ILE A 158 7.42 -11.80 -1.21
N ALA A 159 6.39 -11.00 -1.47
CA ALA A 159 6.31 -10.16 -2.67
C ALA A 159 7.36 -9.04 -2.64
N ALA A 160 7.75 -8.54 -3.82
CA ALA A 160 8.60 -7.36 -3.95
C ALA A 160 7.89 -6.10 -3.42
N CYS A 161 8.46 -5.45 -2.42
CA CYS A 161 7.88 -4.24 -1.82
C CYS A 161 7.75 -3.09 -2.84
N ALA A 162 8.69 -3.00 -3.78
CA ALA A 162 8.73 -1.99 -4.83
C ALA A 162 7.49 -1.98 -5.73
N GLY A 163 6.79 -3.11 -5.86
CA GLY A 163 5.56 -3.21 -6.65
C GLY A 163 4.42 -2.35 -6.11
N CYS A 164 4.35 -2.18 -4.78
CA CYS A 164 3.33 -1.38 -4.12
C CYS A 164 3.87 -0.04 -3.60
N HIS A 165 5.10 -0.02 -3.11
CA HIS A 165 5.68 1.18 -2.50
C HIS A 165 6.58 2.00 -3.44
N SER A 166 6.55 1.73 -4.74
CA SER A 166 7.38 2.34 -5.80
C SER A 166 8.87 1.96 -5.71
N PRO A 167 9.63 2.01 -6.80
CA PRO A 167 11.05 1.61 -6.82
C PRO A 167 11.95 2.38 -5.85
N ASN A 168 11.59 3.62 -5.51
CA ASN A 168 12.31 4.51 -4.60
C ASN A 168 11.66 4.63 -3.21
N GLY A 169 10.63 3.85 -2.91
CA GLY A 169 9.92 3.93 -1.64
C GLY A 169 9.03 5.15 -1.47
N ALA A 170 8.69 5.86 -2.56
CA ALA A 170 7.82 7.03 -2.48
C ALA A 170 6.36 6.67 -2.16
N GLY A 171 5.97 5.41 -2.36
CA GLY A 171 4.60 4.96 -2.23
C GLY A 171 3.73 5.30 -3.44
N ILE A 172 2.45 5.05 -3.32
CA ILE A 172 1.42 5.42 -4.29
C ILE A 172 0.34 6.20 -3.54
N PRO A 173 0.06 7.45 -3.91
CA PRO A 173 -0.94 8.28 -3.23
C PRO A 173 -2.26 7.54 -3.01
N SER A 174 -2.86 7.73 -1.85
CA SER A 174 -4.12 7.12 -1.39
C SER A 174 -4.11 5.60 -1.24
N GLN A 175 -3.09 4.88 -1.73
CA GLN A 175 -3.04 3.42 -1.72
C GLN A 175 -1.95 2.89 -0.78
N TYR A 176 -0.70 3.25 -1.04
CA TYR A 176 0.46 2.74 -0.30
C TYR A 176 1.31 3.87 0.26
N PRO A 177 1.66 3.83 1.55
CA PRO A 177 2.44 4.90 2.18
C PRO A 177 3.87 4.99 1.62
N ARG A 178 4.46 6.17 1.76
CA ARG A 178 5.88 6.40 1.58
C ARG A 178 6.65 5.65 2.67
N LEU A 179 7.67 4.90 2.26
CA LEU A 179 8.62 4.22 3.15
C LEU A 179 9.99 4.92 3.15
N SER A 180 10.32 5.59 2.05
CA SER A 180 11.61 6.28 1.89
C SER A 180 11.81 7.31 2.99
N GLY A 181 12.95 7.22 3.67
CA GLY A 181 13.32 8.09 4.77
C GLY A 181 12.74 7.72 6.14
N GLN A 182 11.84 6.73 6.22
CA GLN A 182 11.24 6.30 7.48
C GLN A 182 12.26 5.55 8.36
N HIS A 183 12.02 5.53 9.66
CA HIS A 183 12.78 4.72 10.59
C HIS A 183 12.62 3.23 10.30
N ALA A 184 13.73 2.49 10.27
CA ALA A 184 13.70 1.05 10.05
C ALA A 184 12.94 0.34 11.17
N GLU A 185 13.14 0.78 12.39
CA GLU A 185 12.49 0.23 13.59
C GLU A 185 10.97 0.43 13.60
N TYR A 186 10.48 1.47 12.94
CA TYR A 186 9.05 1.68 12.78
C TYR A 186 8.46 0.87 11.64
N THR A 187 9.26 0.58 10.62
CA THR A 187 8.81 -0.13 9.41
C THR A 187 8.80 -1.66 9.60
N ALA A 188 9.61 -2.19 10.53
CA ALA A 188 9.79 -3.61 10.81
C ALA A 188 8.59 -4.28 11.49
#